data_e6ca26f2697bde0a1f4e3571a95c7fa9
#
_entry.id   e6ca26f2697bde0a1f4e3571a95c7fa9
#
_cell.length_a   1.000
_cell.length_b   1.000
_cell.length_c   1.000
_cell.angle_alpha   90.00
_cell.angle_beta   90.00
_cell.angle_gamma   90.00
#
_symmetry.space_group_name_H-M   'P 1'
#
loop_
_entity.id
_entity.type
_entity.pdbx_description
1 polymer ?
#
loop_
_entity_poly.entity_id
_entity_poly.type
_entity_poly.pdbx_seq_one_letter_code
_entity_poly.pdbx_strand_id
1 'polypeptide(L)'
;MKKQYFLLTLAWLLFAVSGCKDDYRSVVLFEGAEPVYQVGTCDNLVSSLAFFLSETEGETVLGIDGGDGAYTLTNEHESVASVTFAGDSNGYRRISVQPLAAGETVVRVMDGSGSGAQLRITVKERREYKMSKQGFEYGISGDAPVELLGKVSEELSGRSWLEDSGYYVLIPDKGSSYYLDKGVLEIYPTGKEDAPLTGSYETVPMAGEDGDVHALWRFTYDGEQRIFTRSLAGSDEIGRASCRERVSSPV
;
A
#
# COMPACT_ATOMS: atom_id res chain seq x y z
N MET A 1 -64.38 -37.57 13.96
CA MET A 1 -63.53 -37.35 12.76
C MET A 1 -62.96 -35.94 12.63
N LYS A 2 -63.62 -34.82 12.92
CA LYS A 2 -63.08 -33.46 12.77
C LYS A 2 -61.88 -33.13 13.67
N LYS A 3 -61.75 -33.74 14.85
CA LYS A 3 -60.60 -33.48 15.75
C LYS A 3 -59.26 -34.11 15.30
N GLN A 4 -59.32 -35.22 14.56
CA GLN A 4 -58.11 -35.88 14.07
C GLN A 4 -57.45 -35.13 12.92
N TYR A 5 -58.23 -34.49 12.06
CA TYR A 5 -57.67 -33.68 10.97
C TYR A 5 -57.01 -32.38 11.47
N PHE A 6 -57.56 -31.82 12.55
CA PHE A 6 -56.96 -30.60 13.17
C PHE A 6 -55.58 -30.88 13.77
N LEU A 7 -55.39 -32.03 14.40
CA LEU A 7 -54.09 -32.44 14.94
C LEU A 7 -53.06 -32.75 13.85
N LEU A 8 -53.49 -33.35 12.72
CA LEU A 8 -52.63 -33.61 11.57
C LEU A 8 -52.22 -32.34 10.85
N THR A 9 -53.10 -31.37 10.69
CA THR A 9 -52.77 -30.08 10.06
C THR A 9 -51.87 -29.24 10.97
N LEU A 10 -52.04 -29.30 12.30
CA LEU A 10 -51.17 -28.61 13.25
C LEU A 10 -49.76 -29.21 13.28
N ALA A 11 -49.64 -30.54 13.20
CA ALA A 11 -48.33 -31.23 13.07
C ALA A 11 -47.61 -30.87 11.76
N TRP A 12 -48.32 -30.75 10.64
CA TRP A 12 -47.74 -30.30 9.38
C TRP A 12 -47.29 -28.82 9.40
N LEU A 13 -48.05 -27.96 10.12
CA LEU A 13 -47.64 -26.55 10.28
C LEU A 13 -46.37 -26.42 11.12
N LEU A 14 -46.22 -27.27 12.14
CA LEU A 14 -45.00 -27.27 12.98
C LEU A 14 -43.76 -27.77 12.25
N PHE A 15 -43.91 -28.68 11.27
CA PHE A 15 -42.78 -29.08 10.40
C PHE A 15 -42.40 -28.02 9.36
N ALA A 16 -43.29 -27.14 8.98
CA ALA A 16 -43.02 -26.09 8.01
C ALA A 16 -42.25 -24.87 8.58
N VAL A 17 -42.16 -24.73 9.92
CA VAL A 17 -41.40 -23.65 10.57
C VAL A 17 -40.02 -24.09 11.06
N SER A 18 -39.65 -25.34 10.97
CA SER A 18 -38.28 -25.80 11.22
C SER A 18 -37.41 -25.76 9.93
N GLY A 19 -37.67 -24.80 9.05
CA GLY A 19 -36.68 -24.37 8.09
C GLY A 19 -35.54 -23.74 8.88
N CYS A 20 -34.47 -24.51 9.15
CA CYS A 20 -33.18 -23.93 9.47
C CYS A 20 -32.93 -22.88 8.38
N LYS A 21 -33.01 -21.62 8.72
CA LYS A 21 -32.22 -20.62 8.06
C LYS A 21 -30.79 -21.02 8.40
N ASP A 22 -30.19 -21.86 7.59
CA ASP A 22 -28.74 -21.85 7.52
C ASP A 22 -28.41 -20.41 7.19
N ASP A 23 -27.83 -19.70 8.16
CA ASP A 23 -27.29 -18.35 7.95
C ASP A 23 -26.09 -18.49 7.04
N TYR A 24 -26.39 -18.82 5.75
CA TYR A 24 -25.39 -18.93 4.72
C TYR A 24 -24.73 -17.55 4.55
N ARG A 25 -23.49 -17.46 4.96
CA ARG A 25 -22.66 -16.26 4.79
C ARG A 25 -21.80 -16.46 3.56
N SER A 26 -21.65 -15.42 2.78
CA SER A 26 -20.67 -15.41 1.70
C SER A 26 -19.26 -15.68 2.24
N VAL A 27 -18.47 -16.41 1.47
CA VAL A 27 -17.06 -16.65 1.80
C VAL A 27 -16.31 -15.34 1.90
N VAL A 28 -15.56 -15.14 2.98
CA VAL A 28 -14.70 -13.99 3.21
C VAL A 28 -13.32 -14.44 3.66
N LEU A 29 -12.30 -13.64 3.32
CA LEU A 29 -10.95 -13.78 3.84
C LEU A 29 -10.71 -12.69 4.87
N PHE A 30 -10.08 -13.04 5.98
CA PHE A 30 -9.84 -12.09 7.07
C PHE A 30 -8.44 -12.24 7.66
N GLU A 31 -7.93 -11.14 8.21
CA GLU A 31 -6.67 -11.08 8.94
C GLU A 31 -6.91 -11.26 10.45
N GLY A 32 -5.94 -11.86 11.16
CA GLY A 32 -6.00 -12.06 12.59
C GLY A 32 -6.59 -13.40 13.01
N ALA A 33 -6.92 -13.53 14.29
CA ALA A 33 -7.37 -14.81 14.91
C ALA A 33 -8.80 -15.17 14.52
N GLU A 34 -9.68 -14.16 14.45
CA GLU A 34 -11.13 -14.30 14.22
C GLU A 34 -11.64 -13.18 13.31
N PRO A 35 -12.72 -13.40 12.54
CA PRO A 35 -13.35 -12.33 11.77
C PRO A 35 -14.09 -11.36 12.72
N VAL A 36 -13.95 -10.07 12.46
CA VAL A 36 -14.60 -9.01 13.25
C VAL A 36 -15.79 -8.47 12.47
N TYR A 37 -16.99 -8.83 12.90
CA TYR A 37 -18.23 -8.36 12.26
C TYR A 37 -18.81 -7.15 12.98
N GLN A 38 -19.08 -6.08 12.22
CA GLN A 38 -19.85 -4.92 12.68
C GLN A 38 -20.97 -4.63 11.68
N VAL A 39 -22.22 -4.58 12.17
CA VAL A 39 -23.42 -4.25 11.35
C VAL A 39 -23.47 -5.04 10.03
N GLY A 40 -23.03 -6.33 10.04
CA GLY A 40 -23.12 -7.21 8.86
C GLY A 40 -21.92 -7.13 7.89
N THR A 41 -20.92 -6.30 8.19
CA THR A 41 -19.64 -6.25 7.45
C THR A 41 -18.52 -6.90 8.26
N CYS A 42 -17.51 -7.45 7.58
CA CYS A 42 -16.29 -7.95 8.22
C CYS A 42 -15.24 -6.86 8.16
N ASP A 43 -14.89 -6.27 9.32
CA ASP A 43 -13.99 -5.11 9.40
C ASP A 43 -12.52 -5.46 9.09
N ASN A 44 -12.10 -6.70 9.36
CA ASN A 44 -10.77 -7.20 9.06
C ASN A 44 -10.73 -8.05 7.78
N LEU A 45 -11.65 -7.76 6.84
CA LEU A 45 -11.70 -8.40 5.53
C LEU A 45 -10.46 -8.05 4.71
N VAL A 46 -9.89 -9.08 4.06
CA VAL A 46 -8.73 -8.93 3.16
C VAL A 46 -9.13 -9.33 1.75
N SER A 47 -9.10 -8.40 0.83
CA SER A 47 -9.31 -8.62 -0.60
C SER A 47 -8.05 -8.39 -1.45
N SER A 48 -7.00 -7.81 -0.84
CA SER A 48 -5.72 -7.58 -1.50
C SER A 48 -4.55 -7.66 -0.53
N LEU A 49 -3.41 -8.15 -1.01
CA LEU A 49 -2.12 -8.15 -0.32
C LEU A 49 -1.06 -7.54 -1.22
N ALA A 50 -0.15 -6.77 -0.63
CA ALA A 50 1.03 -6.26 -1.31
C ALA A 50 2.29 -6.70 -0.56
N PHE A 51 3.21 -7.32 -1.30
CA PHE A 51 4.48 -7.79 -0.77
C PHE A 51 5.64 -7.08 -1.46
N PHE A 52 6.73 -6.90 -0.71
CA PHE A 52 8.00 -6.43 -1.22
C PHE A 52 9.06 -7.49 -0.90
N LEU A 53 9.64 -8.13 -1.92
CA LEU A 53 10.58 -9.25 -1.73
C LEU A 53 11.80 -8.87 -0.89
N SER A 54 12.24 -7.60 -0.99
CA SER A 54 13.34 -7.07 -0.17
C SER A 54 13.03 -6.96 1.32
N GLU A 55 11.75 -6.93 1.71
CA GLU A 55 11.31 -6.70 3.09
C GLU A 55 10.58 -7.91 3.70
N THR A 56 9.93 -8.72 2.86
CA THR A 56 9.07 -9.81 3.32
C THR A 56 9.90 -10.99 3.76
N GLU A 57 9.76 -11.36 5.02
CA GLU A 57 10.33 -12.58 5.59
C GLU A 57 9.18 -13.52 6.00
N GLY A 58 9.03 -14.63 5.25
CA GLY A 58 8.05 -15.65 5.61
C GLY A 58 6.71 -15.53 4.88
N GLU A 59 5.69 -16.10 5.49
CA GLU A 59 4.34 -16.24 4.96
C GLU A 59 3.33 -15.35 5.70
N THR A 60 2.29 -14.95 5.00
CA THR A 60 1.12 -14.30 5.60
C THR A 60 -0.02 -15.31 5.70
N VAL A 61 -0.62 -15.43 6.89
CA VAL A 61 -1.72 -16.36 7.12
C VAL A 61 -3.03 -15.61 7.23
N LEU A 62 -4.01 -16.01 6.40
CA LEU A 62 -5.37 -15.48 6.42
C LEU A 62 -6.36 -16.55 6.87
N GLY A 63 -7.46 -16.14 7.50
CA GLY A 63 -8.59 -16.99 7.82
C GLY A 63 -9.66 -16.97 6.72
N ILE A 64 -10.42 -18.04 6.64
CA ILE A 64 -11.62 -18.15 5.79
C ILE A 64 -12.82 -18.29 6.71
N ASP A 65 -13.87 -17.49 6.47
CA ASP A 65 -15.16 -17.64 7.15
C ASP A 65 -16.30 -17.63 6.12
N GLY A 66 -17.44 -18.20 6.50
CA GLY A 66 -18.62 -18.32 5.63
C GLY A 66 -18.55 -19.55 4.71
N GLY A 67 -19.53 -19.66 3.81
CA GLY A 67 -19.69 -20.79 2.93
C GLY A 67 -20.10 -22.09 3.64
N ASP A 68 -19.89 -23.22 2.98
CA ASP A 68 -20.23 -24.57 3.50
C ASP A 68 -19.05 -25.28 4.21
N GLY A 69 -17.88 -24.61 4.31
CA GLY A 69 -16.70 -25.16 4.94
C GLY A 69 -15.83 -26.07 4.06
N ALA A 70 -16.30 -26.42 2.86
CA ALA A 70 -15.56 -27.21 1.89
C ALA A 70 -14.92 -26.33 0.82
N TYR A 71 -13.72 -25.80 1.11
CA TYR A 71 -13.09 -24.82 0.25
C TYR A 71 -12.14 -25.42 -0.79
N THR A 72 -12.10 -24.80 -1.96
CA THR A 72 -11.10 -25.04 -3.00
C THR A 72 -10.32 -23.76 -3.27
N LEU A 73 -9.03 -23.90 -3.60
CA LEU A 73 -8.13 -22.80 -3.95
C LEU A 73 -7.78 -22.88 -5.43
N THR A 74 -7.84 -21.75 -6.13
CA THR A 74 -7.32 -21.60 -7.48
C THR A 74 -6.45 -20.36 -7.52
N ASN A 75 -5.21 -20.49 -7.99
CA ASN A 75 -4.26 -19.40 -8.15
C ASN A 75 -3.94 -19.24 -9.64
N GLU A 76 -4.11 -18.04 -10.19
CA GLU A 76 -3.89 -17.78 -11.62
C GLU A 76 -2.42 -17.87 -12.00
N HIS A 77 -1.50 -17.41 -11.11
CA HIS A 77 -0.06 -17.38 -11.34
C HIS A 77 0.71 -17.87 -10.11
N GLU A 78 0.86 -19.18 -9.99
CA GLU A 78 1.57 -19.82 -8.86
C GLU A 78 3.05 -19.44 -8.78
N SER A 79 3.65 -18.96 -9.88
CA SER A 79 5.03 -18.46 -9.89
C SER A 79 5.20 -17.11 -9.18
N VAL A 80 4.14 -16.33 -9.01
CA VAL A 80 4.16 -15.03 -8.32
C VAL A 80 4.03 -15.21 -6.81
N ALA A 81 3.09 -16.05 -6.39
CA ALA A 81 2.89 -16.37 -4.98
C ALA A 81 2.41 -17.81 -4.84
N SER A 82 2.91 -18.53 -3.83
CA SER A 82 2.36 -19.81 -3.41
C SER A 82 1.23 -19.58 -2.42
N VAL A 83 0.07 -20.22 -2.65
CA VAL A 83 -1.07 -20.17 -1.72
C VAL A 83 -1.55 -21.56 -1.43
N THR A 84 -1.52 -21.95 -0.17
CA THR A 84 -1.87 -23.29 0.28
C THR A 84 -2.72 -23.25 1.54
N PHE A 85 -3.45 -24.33 1.81
CA PHE A 85 -4.13 -24.48 3.10
C PHE A 85 -3.11 -24.69 4.22
N ALA A 86 -3.19 -23.90 5.29
CA ALA A 86 -2.30 -23.93 6.45
C ALA A 86 -2.93 -24.65 7.67
N GLY A 87 -3.99 -25.45 7.45
CA GLY A 87 -4.73 -26.12 8.52
C GLY A 87 -5.83 -25.25 9.11
N ASP A 88 -6.29 -25.61 10.32
CA ASP A 88 -7.37 -24.92 11.01
C ASP A 88 -6.83 -24.28 12.30
N SER A 89 -7.29 -23.08 12.61
CA SER A 89 -6.94 -22.38 13.85
C SER A 89 -8.13 -21.57 14.33
N ASN A 90 -8.44 -21.62 15.62
CA ASN A 90 -9.60 -20.97 16.27
C ASN A 90 -10.95 -21.32 15.61
N GLY A 91 -11.07 -22.56 15.06
CA GLY A 91 -12.30 -22.97 14.37
C GLY A 91 -12.41 -22.49 12.93
N TYR A 92 -11.44 -21.80 12.39
CA TYR A 92 -11.41 -21.28 11.03
C TYR A 92 -10.35 -21.97 10.19
N ARG A 93 -10.71 -22.31 8.94
CA ARG A 93 -9.75 -22.76 7.94
C ARG A 93 -8.78 -21.63 7.62
N ARG A 94 -7.48 -21.95 7.49
CA ARG A 94 -6.43 -20.97 7.19
C ARG A 94 -5.80 -21.25 5.84
N ILE A 95 -5.37 -20.17 5.19
CA ILE A 95 -4.50 -20.22 4.01
C ILE A 95 -3.20 -19.49 4.33
N SER A 96 -2.10 -20.03 3.85
CA SER A 96 -0.78 -19.39 3.85
C SER A 96 -0.49 -18.81 2.48
N VAL A 97 -0.03 -17.57 2.44
CA VAL A 97 0.36 -16.85 1.25
C VAL A 97 1.85 -16.52 1.35
N GLN A 98 2.65 -17.08 0.46
CA GLN A 98 4.09 -16.83 0.37
C GLN A 98 4.43 -16.17 -0.97
N PRO A 99 4.98 -14.94 -1.00
CA PRO A 99 5.45 -14.30 -2.22
C PRO A 99 6.68 -15.02 -2.77
N LEU A 100 6.78 -15.17 -4.09
CA LEU A 100 7.87 -15.89 -4.77
C LEU A 100 8.63 -15.02 -5.77
N ALA A 101 7.91 -14.30 -6.62
CA ALA A 101 8.51 -13.42 -7.64
C ALA A 101 7.65 -12.20 -7.88
N ALA A 102 8.25 -11.11 -8.38
CA ALA A 102 7.53 -9.90 -8.73
C ALA A 102 6.48 -10.16 -9.81
N GLY A 103 5.28 -9.60 -9.62
CA GLY A 103 4.13 -9.78 -10.48
C GLY A 103 2.81 -9.61 -9.76
N GLU A 104 1.74 -9.97 -10.43
CA GLU A 104 0.38 -9.96 -9.86
C GLU A 104 -0.28 -11.32 -10.08
N THR A 105 -1.09 -11.73 -9.11
CA THR A 105 -1.94 -12.91 -9.23
C THR A 105 -3.28 -12.71 -8.52
N VAL A 106 -4.29 -13.47 -8.93
CA VAL A 106 -5.58 -13.53 -8.26
C VAL A 106 -5.80 -14.95 -7.77
N VAL A 107 -6.06 -15.05 -6.48
CA VAL A 107 -6.44 -16.31 -5.83
C VAL A 107 -7.95 -16.31 -5.60
N ARG A 108 -8.61 -17.40 -5.98
CA ARG A 108 -10.03 -17.61 -5.70
C ARG A 108 -10.17 -18.71 -4.67
N VAL A 109 -10.93 -18.42 -3.64
CA VAL A 109 -11.37 -19.38 -2.62
C VAL A 109 -12.85 -19.63 -2.87
N MET A 110 -13.21 -20.83 -3.26
CA MET A 110 -14.60 -21.19 -3.59
C MET A 110 -15.08 -22.29 -2.64
N ASP A 111 -16.33 -22.21 -2.19
CA ASP A 111 -16.97 -23.29 -1.47
C ASP A 111 -17.70 -24.28 -2.42
N GLY A 112 -18.25 -25.35 -1.87
CA GLY A 112 -18.98 -26.36 -2.65
C GLY A 112 -20.27 -25.85 -3.29
N SER A 113 -20.84 -24.74 -2.82
CA SER A 113 -22.05 -24.12 -3.37
C SER A 113 -21.76 -23.17 -4.56
N GLY A 114 -20.48 -22.84 -4.79
CA GLY A 114 -20.04 -21.90 -5.81
C GLY A 114 -19.95 -20.46 -5.32
N SER A 115 -20.13 -20.21 -4.02
CA SER A 115 -19.78 -18.92 -3.41
C SER A 115 -18.27 -18.82 -3.19
N GLY A 116 -17.73 -17.62 -3.28
CA GLY A 116 -16.28 -17.47 -3.10
C GLY A 116 -15.82 -16.07 -2.84
N ALA A 117 -14.56 -15.98 -2.40
CA ALA A 117 -13.80 -14.76 -2.22
C ALA A 117 -12.63 -14.70 -3.21
N GLN A 118 -12.24 -13.49 -3.57
CA GLN A 118 -11.05 -13.23 -4.37
C GLN A 118 -10.03 -12.47 -3.55
N LEU A 119 -8.76 -12.86 -3.68
CA LEU A 119 -7.61 -12.20 -3.10
C LEU A 119 -6.68 -11.78 -4.23
N ARG A 120 -6.50 -10.48 -4.42
CA ARG A 120 -5.47 -9.95 -5.32
C ARG A 120 -4.15 -9.87 -4.58
N ILE A 121 -3.10 -10.43 -5.17
CA ILE A 121 -1.75 -10.41 -4.62
C ILE A 121 -0.86 -9.67 -5.60
N THR A 122 -0.21 -8.61 -5.12
CA THR A 122 0.80 -7.86 -5.86
C THR A 122 2.14 -8.05 -5.16
N VAL A 123 3.13 -8.55 -5.89
CA VAL A 123 4.50 -8.74 -5.40
C VAL A 123 5.43 -7.83 -6.18
N LYS A 124 6.19 -7.01 -5.47
CA LYS A 124 7.22 -6.11 -6.02
C LYS A 124 8.59 -6.51 -5.52
N GLU A 125 9.64 -6.18 -6.29
CA GLU A 125 11.03 -6.45 -5.88
C GLU A 125 11.38 -5.70 -4.60
N ARG A 126 11.04 -4.40 -4.57
CA ARG A 126 11.33 -3.51 -3.44
C ARG A 126 10.24 -2.45 -3.29
N ARG A 127 10.15 -1.88 -2.10
CA ARG A 127 9.34 -0.69 -1.86
C ARG A 127 10.07 0.51 -2.44
N GLU A 128 9.39 1.28 -3.27
CA GLU A 128 9.95 2.49 -3.85
C GLU A 128 8.88 3.54 -4.11
N TYR A 129 9.29 4.81 -4.08
CA TYR A 129 8.43 5.95 -4.37
C TYR A 129 9.09 6.80 -5.45
N LYS A 130 8.43 6.89 -6.60
CA LYS A 130 8.89 7.73 -7.69
C LYS A 130 8.35 9.15 -7.55
N MET A 131 9.25 10.12 -7.66
CA MET A 131 8.94 11.55 -7.58
C MET A 131 9.44 12.27 -8.82
N SER A 132 8.55 12.91 -9.56
CA SER A 132 8.90 13.74 -10.71
C SER A 132 9.04 15.20 -10.28
N LYS A 133 9.96 15.93 -10.94
CA LYS A 133 10.06 17.38 -10.81
C LYS A 133 8.86 18.04 -11.46
N GLN A 134 8.13 18.87 -10.71
CA GLN A 134 7.04 19.69 -11.26
C GLN A 134 7.41 21.16 -11.46
N GLY A 135 8.53 21.58 -10.89
CA GLY A 135 9.04 22.93 -11.01
C GLY A 135 10.27 23.12 -10.14
N PHE A 136 11.02 24.15 -10.43
CA PHE A 136 12.15 24.59 -9.65
C PHE A 136 11.88 26.02 -9.22
N GLU A 137 11.76 26.24 -7.91
CA GLU A 137 11.61 27.58 -7.34
C GLU A 137 12.80 27.82 -6.40
N TYR A 138 13.42 28.96 -6.51
CA TYR A 138 14.45 29.41 -5.59
C TYR A 138 14.10 30.78 -5.01
N GLY A 139 14.51 31.00 -3.77
CA GLY A 139 14.36 32.28 -3.11
C GLY A 139 15.72 32.77 -2.61
N ILE A 140 16.00 34.03 -2.80
CA ILE A 140 17.17 34.70 -2.25
C ILE A 140 16.66 35.66 -1.19
N SER A 141 17.15 35.51 0.05
CA SER A 141 16.82 36.43 1.15
C SER A 141 18.05 37.24 1.52
N GLY A 142 17.89 38.53 1.76
CA GLY A 142 18.93 39.48 2.17
C GLY A 142 19.02 40.72 1.27
N ASP A 143 19.68 41.75 1.74
CA ASP A 143 19.94 42.99 1.02
C ASP A 143 21.22 42.81 0.17
N ALA A 144 21.06 42.49 -1.08
CA ALA A 144 22.18 42.38 -2.03
C ALA A 144 21.94 43.25 -3.27
N PRO A 145 23.00 43.79 -3.90
CA PRO A 145 22.86 44.49 -5.19
C PRO A 145 22.17 43.64 -6.23
N VAL A 146 21.31 44.25 -7.08
CA VAL A 146 20.53 43.54 -8.11
C VAL A 146 21.41 42.73 -9.06
N GLU A 147 22.61 43.20 -9.36
CA GLU A 147 23.57 42.48 -10.22
C GLU A 147 24.08 41.20 -9.57
N LEU A 148 24.27 41.19 -8.25
CA LEU A 148 24.67 39.98 -7.51
C LEU A 148 23.49 39.00 -7.43
N LEU A 149 22.28 39.49 -7.17
CA LEU A 149 21.06 38.68 -7.19
C LEU A 149 20.87 37.98 -8.53
N GLY A 150 21.12 38.70 -9.64
CA GLY A 150 21.06 38.13 -10.99
C GLY A 150 22.05 36.96 -11.19
N LYS A 151 23.31 37.14 -10.78
CA LYS A 151 24.33 36.08 -10.89
C LYS A 151 24.02 34.86 -10.03
N VAL A 152 23.60 35.08 -8.78
CA VAL A 152 23.20 33.98 -7.88
C VAL A 152 21.98 33.26 -8.41
N SER A 153 21.01 33.99 -8.97
CA SER A 153 19.84 33.45 -9.63
C SER A 153 20.20 32.52 -10.80
N GLU A 154 21.11 32.97 -11.67
CA GLU A 154 21.60 32.19 -12.80
C GLU A 154 22.35 30.92 -12.33
N GLU A 155 23.19 31.05 -11.32
CA GLU A 155 23.91 29.92 -10.74
C GLU A 155 22.98 28.91 -10.09
N LEU A 156 21.97 29.34 -9.32
CA LEU A 156 20.99 28.47 -8.70
C LEU A 156 20.11 27.75 -9.70
N SER A 157 19.69 28.44 -10.78
CA SER A 157 18.88 27.84 -11.82
C SER A 157 19.58 26.69 -12.56
N GLY A 158 20.91 26.77 -12.69
CA GLY A 158 21.75 25.73 -13.29
C GLY A 158 22.08 24.54 -12.37
N ARG A 159 21.71 24.61 -11.10
CA ARG A 159 22.08 23.57 -10.11
C ARG A 159 21.06 22.44 -9.94
N SER A 160 19.99 22.39 -10.73
CA SER A 160 19.05 21.27 -10.61
C SER A 160 19.76 19.94 -10.90
N TRP A 161 19.57 18.94 -10.02
CA TRP A 161 20.04 17.58 -10.30
C TRP A 161 19.22 16.88 -11.38
N LEU A 162 18.03 17.41 -11.69
CA LEU A 162 17.11 16.85 -12.67
C LEU A 162 16.90 17.81 -13.85
N GLU A 163 16.92 17.27 -15.05
CA GLU A 163 16.31 17.87 -16.23
C GLU A 163 14.77 17.76 -16.16
N ASP A 164 14.06 18.29 -17.14
CA ASP A 164 12.59 18.34 -17.12
C ASP A 164 11.93 16.94 -17.09
N SER A 165 12.58 15.94 -17.68
CA SER A 165 12.12 14.54 -17.65
C SER A 165 12.67 13.72 -16.50
N GLY A 166 13.56 14.30 -15.69
CA GLY A 166 14.22 13.63 -14.59
C GLY A 166 13.28 13.30 -13.43
N TYR A 167 13.68 12.32 -12.62
CA TYR A 167 12.93 11.92 -11.44
C TYR A 167 13.84 11.36 -10.35
N TYR A 168 13.32 11.38 -9.12
CA TYR A 168 13.91 10.71 -7.96
C TYR A 168 13.14 9.41 -7.66
N VAL A 169 13.86 8.43 -7.13
CA VAL A 169 13.27 7.22 -6.53
C VAL A 169 13.75 7.14 -5.09
N LEU A 170 12.81 7.12 -4.15
CA LEU A 170 13.07 6.94 -2.73
C LEU A 170 12.85 5.49 -2.37
N ILE A 171 13.87 4.85 -1.81
CA ILE A 171 13.83 3.46 -1.35
C ILE A 171 14.00 3.48 0.15
N PRO A 172 12.91 3.27 0.93
CA PRO A 172 12.98 3.29 2.38
C PRO A 172 13.90 2.22 2.95
N ASP A 173 14.54 2.52 4.07
CA ASP A 173 15.27 1.50 4.83
C ASP A 173 14.30 0.42 5.32
N LYS A 174 14.78 -0.83 5.44
CA LYS A 174 14.01 -1.96 5.95
C LYS A 174 13.48 -1.65 7.37
N GLY A 175 12.18 -1.91 7.57
CA GLY A 175 11.51 -1.63 8.85
C GLY A 175 11.06 -0.19 9.04
N SER A 176 11.29 0.67 8.08
CA SER A 176 10.73 2.00 8.00
C SER A 176 9.22 1.91 7.81
N SER A 177 8.42 2.49 8.71
CA SER A 177 6.96 2.37 8.64
C SER A 177 6.34 3.16 7.49
N TYR A 178 7.11 4.14 6.94
CA TYR A 178 6.66 5.01 5.85
C TYR A 178 7.84 5.56 5.04
N TYR A 179 7.56 6.02 3.79
CA TYR A 179 8.47 6.82 2.96
C TYR A 179 8.95 8.12 3.64
N LEU A 180 8.52 8.37 4.87
CA LEU A 180 8.80 9.59 5.64
C LEU A 180 10.07 9.50 6.49
N ASP A 181 10.71 8.34 6.63
CA ASP A 181 11.84 8.21 7.54
C ASP A 181 13.16 8.54 6.84
N LYS A 182 13.83 7.56 6.31
CA LYS A 182 15.10 7.66 5.61
C LYS A 182 15.34 6.48 4.71
N GLY A 183 16.32 6.58 3.81
CA GLY A 183 16.68 5.50 2.93
C GLY A 183 17.62 5.90 1.80
N VAL A 184 17.65 5.09 0.78
CA VAL A 184 18.44 5.32 -0.43
C VAL A 184 17.67 6.24 -1.38
N LEU A 185 18.39 7.22 -1.93
CA LEU A 185 17.93 8.09 -2.99
C LEU A 185 18.57 7.65 -4.30
N GLU A 186 17.77 7.30 -5.29
CA GLU A 186 18.22 7.15 -6.67
C GLU A 186 17.79 8.37 -7.48
N ILE A 187 18.70 8.93 -8.24
CA ILE A 187 18.50 10.13 -9.06
C ILE A 187 18.65 9.73 -10.52
N TYR A 188 17.63 9.97 -11.32
CA TYR A 188 17.59 9.77 -12.76
C TYR A 188 17.54 11.14 -13.46
N PRO A 189 18.68 11.80 -13.72
CA PRO A 189 18.72 13.18 -14.15
C PRO A 189 17.94 13.47 -15.42
N THR A 190 18.00 12.59 -16.40
CA THR A 190 17.39 12.76 -17.73
C THR A 190 16.07 12.00 -17.89
N GLY A 191 15.64 11.26 -16.87
CA GLY A 191 14.45 10.41 -16.95
C GLY A 191 14.63 9.13 -17.76
N LYS A 192 15.83 8.84 -18.26
CA LYS A 192 16.15 7.57 -18.89
C LYS A 192 16.49 6.53 -17.83
N GLU A 193 16.22 5.27 -18.13
CA GLU A 193 16.55 4.12 -17.25
C GLU A 193 18.04 3.76 -17.34
N ASP A 194 18.91 4.74 -17.32
CA ASP A 194 20.35 4.53 -17.17
C ASP A 194 20.68 4.24 -15.69
N ALA A 195 21.91 3.85 -15.39
CA ALA A 195 22.32 3.64 -14.01
C ALA A 195 22.10 4.93 -13.20
N PRO A 196 21.34 4.89 -12.11
CA PRO A 196 21.05 6.07 -11.32
C PRO A 196 22.27 6.58 -10.57
N LEU A 197 22.31 7.89 -10.31
CA LEU A 197 23.18 8.43 -9.29
C LEU A 197 22.58 8.07 -7.92
N THR A 198 23.41 7.64 -6.99
CA THR A 198 22.93 7.12 -5.70
C THR A 198 23.33 8.06 -4.56
N GLY A 199 22.37 8.44 -3.76
CA GLY A 199 22.52 9.24 -2.55
C GLY A 199 21.71 8.66 -1.40
N SER A 200 21.37 9.53 -0.45
CA SER A 200 20.50 9.21 0.67
C SER A 200 19.42 10.28 0.85
N TYR A 201 18.33 9.90 1.49
CA TYR A 201 17.31 10.85 1.92
C TYR A 201 16.93 10.59 3.37
N GLU A 202 16.49 11.62 4.03
CA GLU A 202 15.87 11.56 5.35
C GLU A 202 14.78 12.61 5.48
N THR A 203 13.79 12.33 6.32
CA THR A 203 12.75 13.28 6.69
C THR A 203 13.22 14.11 7.88
N VAL A 204 13.13 15.43 7.75
CA VAL A 204 13.45 16.36 8.82
C VAL A 204 12.21 17.16 9.22
N PRO A 205 11.91 17.27 10.52
CA PRO A 205 10.81 18.10 10.97
C PRO A 205 11.15 19.58 10.80
N MET A 206 10.19 20.39 10.37
CA MET A 206 10.28 21.84 10.36
C MET A 206 9.06 22.39 11.11
N ALA A 207 9.30 23.25 12.11
CA ALA A 207 8.22 23.98 12.75
C ALA A 207 7.69 25.07 11.80
N GLY A 208 6.40 25.05 11.51
CA GLY A 208 5.72 26.12 10.81
C GLY A 208 5.52 27.35 11.69
N GLU A 209 5.26 28.50 11.08
CA GLU A 209 4.93 29.75 11.80
C GLU A 209 3.62 29.64 12.60
N ASP A 210 2.74 28.75 12.21
CA ASP A 210 1.47 28.41 12.84
C ASP A 210 1.60 27.39 14.00
N GLY A 211 2.81 26.88 14.25
CA GLY A 211 3.10 25.86 15.26
C GLY A 211 2.90 24.43 14.77
N ASP A 212 2.45 24.25 13.55
CA ASP A 212 2.38 22.93 12.93
C ASP A 212 3.77 22.41 12.54
N VAL A 213 3.95 21.10 12.60
CA VAL A 213 5.20 20.45 12.18
C VAL A 213 5.03 19.90 10.76
N HIS A 214 5.76 20.51 9.84
CA HIS A 214 5.82 20.02 8.45
C HIS A 214 7.00 19.07 8.29
N ALA A 215 6.79 18.01 7.52
CA ALA A 215 7.88 17.12 7.15
C ALA A 215 8.53 17.60 5.85
N LEU A 216 9.82 17.83 5.92
CA LEU A 216 10.66 18.14 4.76
C LEU A 216 11.52 16.93 4.43
N TRP A 217 11.93 16.80 3.19
CA TRP A 217 12.93 15.82 2.79
C TRP A 217 14.28 16.47 2.59
N ARG A 218 15.30 15.93 3.23
CA ARG A 218 16.69 16.25 2.99
C ARG A 218 17.27 15.17 2.08
N PHE A 219 17.67 15.56 0.88
CA PHE A 219 18.39 14.71 -0.06
C PHE A 219 19.87 15.04 0.03
N THR A 220 20.71 14.00 0.07
CA THR A 220 22.16 14.13 0.11
C THR A 220 22.76 13.33 -1.05
N TYR A 221 23.51 14.00 -1.91
CA TYR A 221 24.22 13.39 -3.03
C TYR A 221 25.54 14.15 -3.27
N ASP A 222 26.64 13.42 -3.47
CA ASP A 222 27.99 13.95 -3.72
C ASP A 222 28.45 15.05 -2.74
N GLY A 223 28.10 14.87 -1.45
CA GLY A 223 28.40 15.86 -0.38
C GLY A 223 27.48 17.08 -0.36
N GLU A 224 26.65 17.28 -1.35
CA GLU A 224 25.63 18.32 -1.38
C GLU A 224 24.35 17.87 -0.66
N GLN A 225 23.69 18.81 0.03
CA GLN A 225 22.41 18.60 0.68
C GLN A 225 21.38 19.55 0.09
N ARG A 226 20.17 19.03 -0.18
CA ARG A 226 19.02 19.80 -0.65
C ARG A 226 17.78 19.45 0.14
N ILE A 227 16.96 20.46 0.40
CA ILE A 227 15.73 20.32 1.17
C ILE A 227 14.55 20.53 0.24
N PHE A 228 13.62 19.58 0.28
CA PHE A 228 12.44 19.57 -0.55
C PHE A 228 11.17 19.62 0.30
N THR A 229 10.21 20.43 -0.11
CA THR A 229 8.86 20.39 0.44
C THR A 229 8.03 19.38 -0.38
N ARG A 230 7.22 18.59 0.31
CA ARG A 230 6.24 17.72 -0.35
C ARG A 230 5.03 18.54 -0.76
N SER A 231 4.72 18.56 -2.05
CA SER A 231 3.40 18.92 -2.54
C SER A 231 2.64 17.64 -2.86
N LEU A 232 1.51 17.39 -2.21
CA LEU A 232 0.60 16.33 -2.60
C LEU A 232 -0.17 16.84 -3.82
N ALA A 233 0.13 16.32 -4.99
CA ALA A 233 -0.74 16.49 -6.14
C ALA A 233 -2.01 15.68 -5.89
N GLY A 234 -3.16 16.35 -5.82
CA GLY A 234 -4.53 15.86 -5.75
C GLY A 234 -4.78 14.47 -5.15
N SER A 235 -5.82 14.34 -4.40
CA SER A 235 -6.17 13.20 -3.54
C SER A 235 -6.39 11.83 -4.24
N ASP A 236 -6.21 11.70 -5.55
CA ASP A 236 -6.68 10.54 -6.32
C ASP A 236 -5.58 9.64 -6.91
N GLU A 237 -4.30 9.96 -6.78
CA GLU A 237 -3.21 9.09 -7.24
C GLU A 237 -2.27 8.70 -6.09
N ILE A 238 -2.51 7.53 -5.52
CA ILE A 238 -1.57 6.82 -4.66
C ILE A 238 -0.32 6.53 -5.50
N GLY A 239 0.78 7.27 -5.26
CA GLY A 239 2.08 6.98 -5.83
C GLY A 239 2.74 8.10 -6.67
N ARG A 240 2.09 9.25 -6.87
CA ARG A 240 2.73 10.41 -7.50
C ARG A 240 2.85 11.57 -6.51
N ALA A 241 4.01 11.69 -5.89
CA ALA A 241 4.37 12.89 -5.15
C ALA A 241 5.10 13.85 -6.09
N SER A 242 4.71 15.10 -6.11
CA SER A 242 5.47 16.16 -6.78
C SER A 242 6.37 16.87 -5.78
N CYS A 243 7.59 17.16 -6.18
CA CYS A 243 8.54 17.92 -5.38
C CYS A 243 8.66 19.35 -5.91
N ARG A 244 8.54 20.32 -5.00
CA ARG A 244 9.07 21.67 -5.21
C ARG A 244 10.42 21.76 -4.50
N GLU A 245 11.47 21.94 -5.26
CA GLU A 245 12.79 22.18 -4.73
C GLU A 245 12.88 23.62 -4.25
N ARG A 246 13.19 23.83 -2.96
CA ARG A 246 13.50 25.14 -2.43
C ARG A 246 14.95 25.13 -1.98
N VAL A 247 15.79 25.80 -2.73
CA VAL A 247 17.19 26.03 -2.37
C VAL A 247 17.29 27.37 -1.63
N SER A 248 17.63 27.34 -0.35
CA SER A 248 18.00 28.53 0.41
C SER A 248 19.52 28.55 0.56
N SER A 249 20.19 29.57 0.00
CA SER A 249 21.60 29.83 0.28
C SER A 249 21.69 30.94 1.34
N PRO A 250 22.31 30.71 2.50
CA PRO A 250 22.67 31.83 3.39
C PRO A 250 23.73 32.65 2.69
N VAL A 251 23.50 33.93 2.57
CA VAL A 251 24.51 34.94 2.18
C VAL A 251 25.21 35.43 3.44
#